data_9b4e82863a820f2918051f5e3e3697ff
#
_entry.id   9b4e82863a820f2918051f5e3e3697ff
#
_cell.length_a   1.000
_cell.length_b   1.000
_cell.length_c   1.000
_cell.angle_alpha   90.00
_cell.angle_beta   90.00
_cell.angle_gamma   90.00
#
_symmetry.space_group_name_H-M   'P 1'
#
loop_
_entity.id
_entity.type
_entity.pdbx_description
1 polymer ?
#
loop_
_entity_poly.entity_id
_entity_poly.type
_entity_poly.pdbx_seq_one_letter_code
_entity_poly.pdbx_strand_id
1 'polypeptide(L)'
;MNRALAVSGASPAQRLEAFEYIGASAVVMDRPDAAREAFRAMLGIDPYHALREPSGSPKIRNFVEELRRAQVPDAALDPELDLVAELPEAARAAATVSVAVRARGEGGPAVVTVRVRHRSDEEREWSATELEPSAEGEFEGEVPTPRTTGRMLLYAEARDGAGRLVGRAAEPHWPLRVDVRDELPRPLIRQWWFWTAVGVAAVGLAVGLGVGLTRDRSPECIQGTGGCLEIGGGS
;
A
#
# COMPACT_ATOMS: atom_id res chain seq x y z
N MET A 1 9.19 9.04 35.87
CA MET A 1 9.03 8.53 34.50
C MET A 1 8.59 9.59 33.49
N ASN A 2 8.07 10.74 33.90
CA ASN A 2 7.54 11.79 32.99
C ASN A 2 8.58 12.73 32.33
N ARG A 3 9.88 12.61 32.63
CA ARG A 3 10.91 13.50 32.07
C ARG A 3 11.25 13.26 30.59
N ALA A 4 11.10 12.04 30.10
CA ALA A 4 11.41 11.72 28.69
C ALA A 4 10.35 12.23 27.71
N LEU A 5 9.12 12.43 28.16
CA LEU A 5 8.00 12.89 27.33
C LEU A 5 7.83 14.43 27.32
N ALA A 6 8.54 15.12 28.24
CA ALA A 6 8.62 16.57 28.27
C ALA A 6 9.70 17.15 27.35
N VAL A 7 10.25 16.36 26.43
CA VAL A 7 11.16 16.87 25.39
C VAL A 7 10.33 17.79 24.48
N SER A 8 10.48 19.08 24.72
CA SER A 8 9.93 20.14 23.88
C SER A 8 10.50 19.97 22.46
N GLY A 9 9.76 19.29 21.56
CA GLY A 9 10.19 19.03 20.19
C GLY A 9 9.77 17.68 19.64
N ALA A 10 9.29 16.73 20.45
CA ALA A 10 8.79 15.45 19.95
C ALA A 10 7.52 15.65 19.11
N SER A 11 7.52 15.08 17.88
CA SER A 11 6.34 15.11 17.02
C SER A 11 5.17 14.33 17.65
N PRO A 12 3.92 14.60 17.25
CA PRO A 12 2.77 13.79 17.69
C PRO A 12 2.96 12.30 17.44
N ALA A 13 3.53 11.93 16.28
CA ALA A 13 3.87 10.55 15.95
C ALA A 13 4.83 9.92 16.96
N GLN A 14 5.93 10.59 17.28
CA GLN A 14 6.90 10.10 18.28
C GLN A 14 6.28 9.96 19.68
N ARG A 15 5.39 10.87 20.05
CA ARG A 15 4.69 10.77 21.33
C ARG A 15 3.71 9.60 21.37
N LEU A 16 2.95 9.38 20.29
CA LEU A 16 2.06 8.21 20.18
C LEU A 16 2.83 6.91 20.35
N GLU A 17 3.91 6.73 19.61
CA GLU A 17 4.76 5.56 19.70
C GLU A 17 5.35 5.36 21.10
N ALA A 18 5.82 6.41 21.72
CA ALA A 18 6.34 6.36 23.07
C ALA A 18 5.27 5.94 24.10
N PHE A 19 4.08 6.50 24.03
CA PHE A 19 2.98 6.14 24.94
C PHE A 19 2.47 4.72 24.70
N GLU A 20 2.39 4.30 23.43
CA GLU A 20 2.06 2.91 23.08
C GLU A 20 3.04 1.93 23.73
N TYR A 21 4.35 2.17 23.55
CA TYR A 21 5.40 1.32 24.09
C TYR A 21 5.39 1.28 25.62
N ILE A 22 5.23 2.45 26.27
CA ILE A 22 5.15 2.55 27.74
C ILE A 22 3.92 1.81 28.25
N GLY A 23 2.76 2.00 27.62
CA GLY A 23 1.51 1.37 28.00
C GLY A 23 1.57 -0.14 27.85
N ALA A 24 2.06 -0.64 26.69
CA ALA A 24 2.23 -2.05 26.43
C ALA A 24 3.18 -2.71 27.43
N SER A 25 4.34 -2.09 27.69
CA SER A 25 5.30 -2.57 28.70
C SER A 25 4.71 -2.61 30.10
N ALA A 26 3.89 -1.63 30.47
CA ALA A 26 3.24 -1.58 31.77
C ALA A 26 2.20 -2.70 31.94
N VAL A 27 1.43 -3.04 30.87
CA VAL A 27 0.52 -4.20 30.88
C VAL A 27 1.28 -5.52 31.07
N VAL A 28 2.40 -5.68 30.37
CA VAL A 28 3.25 -6.89 30.51
C VAL A 28 3.84 -7.00 31.92
N MET A 29 4.23 -5.88 32.52
CA MET A 29 4.77 -5.82 33.88
C MET A 29 3.70 -5.84 34.98
N ASP A 30 2.44 -6.05 34.64
CA ASP A 30 1.29 -6.04 35.56
C ASP A 30 1.16 -4.74 36.37
N ARG A 31 1.36 -3.59 35.71
CA ARG A 31 1.22 -2.25 36.28
C ARG A 31 0.04 -1.51 35.64
N PRO A 32 -1.21 -1.85 36.01
CA PRO A 32 -2.41 -1.37 35.30
C PRO A 32 -2.60 0.14 35.38
N ASP A 33 -2.20 0.78 36.47
CA ASP A 33 -2.36 2.23 36.60
C ASP A 33 -1.39 3.00 35.69
N ALA A 34 -0.15 2.54 35.57
CA ALA A 34 0.81 3.12 34.64
C ALA A 34 0.40 2.89 33.17
N ALA A 35 -0.15 1.72 32.89
CA ALA A 35 -0.71 1.40 31.56
C ALA A 35 -1.87 2.33 31.22
N ARG A 36 -2.80 2.52 32.19
CA ARG A 36 -3.96 3.39 32.02
C ARG A 36 -3.56 4.85 31.76
N GLU A 37 -2.57 5.35 32.48
CA GLU A 37 -2.04 6.71 32.29
C GLU A 37 -1.43 6.87 30.89
N ALA A 38 -0.58 5.95 30.47
CA ALA A 38 0.08 5.99 29.15
C ALA A 38 -0.93 5.89 28.00
N PHE A 39 -1.84 4.93 28.04
CA PHE A 39 -2.83 4.77 26.99
C PHE A 39 -3.87 5.90 26.95
N ARG A 40 -4.23 6.49 28.07
CA ARG A 40 -5.06 7.71 28.06
C ARG A 40 -4.36 8.89 27.39
N ALA A 41 -3.06 9.05 27.63
CA ALA A 41 -2.28 10.07 26.96
C ALA A 41 -2.15 9.81 25.44
N MET A 42 -2.00 8.55 25.04
CA MET A 42 -2.00 8.11 23.65
C MET A 42 -3.34 8.44 22.97
N LEU A 43 -4.46 8.00 23.56
CA LEU A 43 -5.81 8.23 23.04
C LEU A 43 -6.20 9.72 23.07
N GLY A 44 -5.56 10.52 23.92
CA GLY A 44 -5.71 11.98 23.92
C GLY A 44 -5.03 12.67 22.72
N ILE A 45 -4.05 12.01 22.10
CA ILE A 45 -3.40 12.52 20.87
C ILE A 45 -4.18 12.06 19.64
N ASP A 46 -4.48 10.75 19.55
CA ASP A 46 -5.33 10.17 18.51
C ASP A 46 -6.27 9.12 19.14
N PRO A 47 -7.57 9.44 19.27
CA PRO A 47 -8.55 8.53 19.85
C PRO A 47 -8.74 7.24 19.07
N TYR A 48 -8.37 7.23 17.80
CA TYR A 48 -8.55 6.12 16.88
C TYR A 48 -7.24 5.42 16.52
N HIS A 49 -6.15 5.73 17.24
CA HIS A 49 -4.85 5.10 17.00
C HIS A 49 -4.93 3.58 17.10
N ALA A 50 -4.52 2.88 16.05
CA ALA A 50 -4.40 1.43 16.03
C ALA A 50 -3.07 1.00 16.65
N LEU A 51 -3.11 -0.01 17.52
CA LEU A 51 -1.90 -0.57 18.10
C LEU A 51 -1.08 -1.29 17.03
N ARG A 52 0.24 -1.05 17.03
CA ARG A 52 1.16 -1.71 16.11
C ARG A 52 1.69 -3.01 16.70
N GLU A 53 2.14 -3.90 15.84
CA GLU A 53 2.95 -5.03 16.25
C GLU A 53 4.28 -4.54 16.87
N PRO A 54 4.74 -5.10 18.00
CA PRO A 54 4.25 -6.26 18.75
C PRO A 54 3.22 -5.92 19.84
N SER A 55 2.76 -4.69 19.95
CA SER A 55 1.81 -4.24 20.98
C SER A 55 0.40 -4.83 20.79
N GLY A 56 0.15 -5.51 19.68
CA GLY A 56 -1.14 -6.08 19.31
C GLY A 56 -1.55 -7.35 20.07
N SER A 57 -0.90 -7.73 21.19
CA SER A 57 -1.34 -8.90 21.94
C SER A 57 -2.78 -8.73 22.44
N PRO A 58 -3.59 -9.82 22.50
CA PRO A 58 -5.01 -9.73 22.91
C PRO A 58 -5.19 -9.04 24.27
N LYS A 59 -4.29 -9.28 25.23
CA LYS A 59 -4.34 -8.64 26.56
C LYS A 59 -4.20 -7.12 26.47
N ILE A 60 -3.24 -6.64 25.67
CA ILE A 60 -2.99 -5.21 25.49
C ILE A 60 -4.13 -4.58 24.69
N ARG A 61 -4.56 -5.22 23.62
CA ARG A 61 -5.66 -4.77 22.77
C ARG A 61 -6.95 -4.58 23.56
N ASN A 62 -7.36 -5.59 24.32
CA ASN A 62 -8.56 -5.51 25.16
C ASN A 62 -8.49 -4.39 26.18
N PHE A 63 -7.31 -4.17 26.79
CA PHE A 63 -7.09 -3.09 27.74
C PHE A 63 -7.27 -1.70 27.10
N VAL A 64 -6.72 -1.49 25.88
CA VAL A 64 -6.86 -0.24 25.15
C VAL A 64 -8.29 -0.03 24.67
N GLU A 65 -8.97 -1.08 24.19
CA GLU A 65 -10.37 -0.99 23.73
C GLU A 65 -11.33 -0.65 24.89
N GLU A 66 -11.10 -1.18 26.07
CA GLU A 66 -11.87 -0.80 27.27
C GLU A 66 -11.71 0.69 27.58
N LEU A 67 -10.47 1.21 27.53
CA LEU A 67 -10.21 2.62 27.74
C LEU A 67 -10.80 3.50 26.64
N ARG A 68 -10.71 3.06 25.37
CA ARG A 68 -11.27 3.78 24.22
C ARG A 68 -12.77 3.93 24.34
N ARG A 69 -13.49 2.85 24.63
CA ARG A 69 -14.97 2.92 24.83
C ARG A 69 -15.38 3.87 25.94
N ALA A 70 -14.55 4.00 26.98
CA ALA A 70 -14.84 4.92 28.08
C ALA A 70 -14.57 6.40 27.71
N GLN A 71 -13.64 6.67 26.77
CA GLN A 71 -13.26 8.04 26.39
C GLN A 71 -13.92 8.52 25.10
N VAL A 72 -14.20 7.62 24.17
CA VAL A 72 -14.73 7.90 22.84
C VAL A 72 -15.88 6.93 22.55
N PRO A 73 -17.07 7.17 23.10
CA PRO A 73 -18.22 6.24 22.98
C PRO A 73 -18.61 5.96 21.53
N ASP A 74 -18.35 6.90 20.62
CA ASP A 74 -18.67 6.79 19.19
C ASP A 74 -17.56 6.07 18.38
N ALA A 75 -16.47 5.65 19.03
CA ALA A 75 -15.46 4.82 18.38
C ALA A 75 -15.94 3.37 18.34
N ALA A 76 -16.13 2.84 17.15
CA ALA A 76 -16.52 1.46 16.89
C ALA A 76 -15.48 0.74 16.04
N LEU A 77 -14.17 0.98 16.33
CA LEU A 77 -13.10 0.31 15.60
C LEU A 77 -13.25 -1.21 15.71
N ASP A 78 -13.30 -1.85 14.56
CA ASP A 78 -13.35 -3.29 14.45
C ASP A 78 -11.91 -3.82 14.25
N PRO A 79 -11.38 -4.59 15.21
CA PRO A 79 -10.01 -5.12 15.11
C PRO A 79 -9.86 -6.19 14.03
N GLU A 80 -10.96 -6.75 13.53
CA GLU A 80 -10.96 -7.76 12.47
C GLU A 80 -11.15 -7.15 11.07
N LEU A 81 -11.48 -5.85 11.01
CA LEU A 81 -11.58 -5.11 9.76
C LEU A 81 -10.19 -4.69 9.27
N ASP A 82 -9.74 -5.30 8.19
CA ASP A 82 -8.53 -4.90 7.45
C ASP A 82 -8.92 -4.01 6.28
N LEU A 83 -8.39 -2.79 6.29
CA LEU A 83 -8.59 -1.83 5.20
C LEU A 83 -7.31 -1.69 4.39
N VAL A 84 -7.37 -2.13 3.15
CA VAL A 84 -6.25 -2.04 2.20
C VAL A 84 -6.53 -0.93 1.20
N ALA A 85 -5.68 0.10 1.20
CA ALA A 85 -5.74 1.17 0.21
C ALA A 85 -4.73 0.89 -0.91
N GLU A 86 -5.21 0.89 -2.15
CA GLU A 86 -4.41 0.76 -3.36
C GLU A 86 -4.24 2.13 -4.01
N LEU A 87 -2.98 2.53 -4.19
CA LEU A 87 -2.57 3.82 -4.69
C LEU A 87 -1.46 3.63 -5.72
N PRO A 88 -1.39 4.46 -6.77
CA PRO A 88 -0.21 4.50 -7.63
C PRO A 88 0.98 5.10 -6.88
N GLU A 89 2.19 4.68 -7.23
CA GLU A 89 3.43 5.23 -6.65
C GLU A 89 3.63 6.72 -6.97
N ALA A 90 3.12 7.17 -8.12
CA ALA A 90 3.24 8.55 -8.55
C ALA A 90 1.97 9.03 -9.26
N ALA A 91 1.70 10.33 -9.13
CA ALA A 91 0.59 11.03 -9.75
C ALA A 91 1.07 12.30 -10.45
N ARG A 92 0.27 12.81 -11.39
CA ARG A 92 0.54 14.09 -12.07
C ARG A 92 0.03 15.24 -11.21
N ALA A 93 0.80 16.33 -11.16
CA ALA A 93 0.36 17.58 -10.53
C ALA A 93 -0.86 18.18 -11.22
N ALA A 94 -1.71 18.88 -10.46
CA ALA A 94 -2.93 19.51 -10.94
C ALA A 94 -3.88 18.57 -11.72
N ALA A 95 -3.96 17.31 -11.31
CA ALA A 95 -4.79 16.27 -11.90
C ALA A 95 -5.60 15.54 -10.82
N THR A 96 -6.08 14.34 -11.09
CA THR A 96 -6.66 13.43 -10.13
C THR A 96 -5.85 12.13 -10.07
N VAL A 97 -5.95 11.42 -8.97
CA VAL A 97 -5.38 10.09 -8.76
C VAL A 97 -6.49 9.13 -8.36
N SER A 98 -6.56 8.01 -9.05
CA SER A 98 -7.49 6.94 -8.71
C SER A 98 -7.04 6.25 -7.43
N VAL A 99 -7.96 6.12 -6.49
CA VAL A 99 -7.76 5.46 -5.18
C VAL A 99 -8.81 4.38 -5.04
N ALA A 100 -8.37 3.18 -4.72
CA ALA A 100 -9.24 2.08 -4.35
C ALA A 100 -8.99 1.66 -2.90
N VAL A 101 -10.06 1.41 -2.16
CA VAL A 101 -9.99 0.91 -0.77
C VAL A 101 -10.84 -0.35 -0.68
N ARG A 102 -10.24 -1.42 -0.18
CA ARG A 102 -10.92 -2.68 0.07
C ARG A 102 -11.04 -2.93 1.57
N ALA A 103 -12.25 -3.20 1.99
CA ALA A 103 -12.58 -3.62 3.34
C ALA A 103 -12.64 -5.16 3.38
N ARG A 104 -11.74 -5.79 4.15
CA ARG A 104 -11.65 -7.23 4.31
C ARG A 104 -11.92 -7.61 5.75
N GLY A 105 -12.39 -8.83 5.98
CA GLY A 105 -12.73 -9.34 7.31
C GLY A 105 -14.23 -9.31 7.59
N GLU A 106 -14.62 -9.71 8.79
CA GLU A 106 -16.04 -9.82 9.18
C GLU A 106 -16.75 -8.46 9.24
N GLY A 107 -16.02 -7.39 9.55
CA GLY A 107 -16.53 -6.01 9.54
C GLY A 107 -16.63 -5.37 8.15
N GLY A 108 -16.09 -6.01 7.10
CA GLY A 108 -16.11 -5.48 5.74
C GLY A 108 -17.50 -5.12 5.21
N PRO A 109 -18.51 -5.99 5.34
CA PRO A 109 -19.88 -5.69 4.91
C PRO A 109 -20.58 -4.58 5.71
N ALA A 110 -20.11 -4.26 6.91
CA ALA A 110 -20.67 -3.19 7.74
C ALA A 110 -20.17 -1.79 7.32
N VAL A 111 -19.15 -1.71 6.47
CA VAL A 111 -18.65 -0.44 5.95
C VAL A 111 -19.61 0.10 4.90
N VAL A 112 -20.14 1.31 5.15
CA VAL A 112 -21.08 1.98 4.26
C VAL A 112 -20.43 3.13 3.50
N THR A 113 -19.50 3.83 4.13
CA THR A 113 -18.82 4.99 3.56
C THR A 113 -17.32 4.89 3.79
N VAL A 114 -16.55 5.16 2.74
CA VAL A 114 -15.09 5.33 2.84
C VAL A 114 -14.73 6.75 2.42
N ARG A 115 -13.94 7.41 3.26
CA ARG A 115 -13.49 8.78 3.02
C ARG A 115 -11.97 8.82 3.05
N VAL A 116 -11.36 9.27 1.95
CA VAL A 116 -9.92 9.51 1.85
C VAL A 116 -9.61 10.92 2.33
N ARG A 117 -8.75 11.01 3.31
CA ARG A 117 -8.15 12.26 3.76
C ARG A 117 -6.83 12.45 3.02
N HIS A 118 -6.64 13.62 2.45
CA HIS A 118 -5.45 13.92 1.66
C HIS A 118 -4.97 15.35 1.88
N ARG A 119 -3.68 15.57 1.70
CA ARG A 119 -3.03 16.89 1.72
C ARG A 119 -1.67 16.82 1.05
N SER A 120 -1.10 17.94 0.65
CA SER A 120 0.34 18.01 0.37
C SER A 120 1.14 17.94 1.68
N ASP A 121 2.43 17.62 1.64
CA ASP A 121 3.28 17.60 2.85
C ASP A 121 3.56 19.03 3.39
N GLU A 122 3.34 20.05 2.60
CA GLU A 122 3.43 21.46 3.00
C GLU A 122 2.16 21.98 3.69
N GLU A 123 1.01 21.37 3.43
CA GLU A 123 -0.28 21.77 4.02
C GLU A 123 -0.44 21.20 5.42
N ARG A 124 -1.13 21.94 6.29
CA ARG A 124 -1.44 21.49 7.64
C ARG A 124 -2.80 20.83 7.75
N GLU A 125 -3.75 21.24 6.92
CA GLU A 125 -5.12 20.80 6.96
C GLU A 125 -5.36 19.63 6.00
N TRP A 126 -6.21 18.70 6.43
CA TRP A 126 -6.61 17.55 5.63
C TRP A 126 -7.88 17.88 4.85
N SER A 127 -7.80 17.79 3.55
CA SER A 127 -8.98 17.71 2.68
C SER A 127 -9.60 16.32 2.72
N ALA A 128 -10.84 16.18 2.28
CA ALA A 128 -11.54 14.90 2.27
C ALA A 128 -12.25 14.67 0.94
N THR A 129 -12.13 13.46 0.43
CA THR A 129 -12.87 12.96 -0.74
C THR A 129 -13.58 11.68 -0.34
N GLU A 130 -14.87 11.57 -0.61
CA GLU A 130 -15.65 10.38 -0.40
C GLU A 130 -15.52 9.46 -1.61
N LEU A 131 -15.28 8.16 -1.37
CA LEU A 131 -15.21 7.15 -2.41
C LEU A 131 -16.60 6.55 -2.66
N GLU A 132 -16.86 6.18 -3.90
CA GLU A 132 -18.08 5.50 -4.29
C GLU A 132 -17.93 3.99 -4.14
N PRO A 133 -18.96 3.26 -3.69
CA PRO A 133 -18.92 1.81 -3.64
C PRO A 133 -18.91 1.24 -5.08
N SER A 134 -17.91 0.43 -5.41
CA SER A 134 -17.75 -0.23 -6.72
C SER A 134 -18.19 -1.69 -6.69
N ALA A 135 -17.94 -2.39 -5.57
CA ALA A 135 -18.39 -3.76 -5.30
C ALA A 135 -18.57 -3.94 -3.79
N GLU A 136 -18.98 -5.13 -3.36
CA GLU A 136 -19.13 -5.45 -1.94
C GLU A 136 -17.78 -5.32 -1.21
N GLY A 137 -17.70 -4.38 -0.27
CA GLY A 137 -16.48 -4.07 0.45
C GLY A 137 -15.40 -3.34 -0.36
N GLU A 138 -15.68 -2.93 -1.59
CA GLU A 138 -14.77 -2.17 -2.44
C GLU A 138 -15.29 -0.77 -2.71
N PHE A 139 -14.39 0.21 -2.58
CA PHE A 139 -14.70 1.63 -2.76
C PHE A 139 -13.66 2.25 -3.66
N GLU A 140 -14.09 3.02 -4.65
CA GLU A 140 -13.21 3.66 -5.62
C GLU A 140 -13.56 5.14 -5.80
N GLY A 141 -12.59 5.94 -6.19
CA GLY A 141 -12.82 7.33 -6.52
C GLY A 141 -11.56 8.07 -6.93
N GLU A 142 -11.76 9.29 -7.35
CA GLU A 142 -10.68 10.15 -7.79
C GLU A 142 -10.39 11.24 -6.76
N VAL A 143 -9.15 11.30 -6.31
CA VAL A 143 -8.66 12.26 -5.33
C VAL A 143 -7.85 13.34 -6.05
N PRO A 144 -8.17 14.64 -5.86
CA PRO A 144 -7.41 15.72 -6.50
C PRO A 144 -5.98 15.77 -5.98
N THR A 145 -5.03 15.91 -6.90
CA THR A 145 -3.62 16.04 -6.57
C THR A 145 -3.22 17.51 -6.38
N PRO A 146 -2.21 17.79 -5.55
CA PRO A 146 -1.65 19.13 -5.42
C PRO A 146 -1.24 19.73 -6.76
N ARG A 147 -1.27 21.06 -6.83
CA ARG A 147 -0.84 21.79 -8.03
C ARG A 147 0.68 21.85 -8.20
N THR A 148 1.40 21.66 -7.12
CA THR A 148 2.86 21.69 -7.06
C THR A 148 3.41 20.25 -6.96
N THR A 149 4.59 20.05 -7.53
CA THR A 149 5.35 18.81 -7.35
C THR A 149 5.75 18.62 -5.90
N GLY A 150 5.84 17.38 -5.44
CA GLY A 150 6.18 17.07 -4.05
C GLY A 150 5.59 15.74 -3.63
N ARG A 151 5.17 15.65 -2.38
CA ARG A 151 4.51 14.48 -1.82
C ARG A 151 3.08 14.80 -1.41
N MET A 152 2.19 13.92 -1.80
CA MET A 152 0.82 13.88 -1.31
C MET A 152 0.71 12.81 -0.23
N LEU A 153 0.12 13.18 0.89
CA LEU A 153 -0.11 12.33 2.05
C LEU A 153 -1.57 11.94 2.08
N LEU A 154 -1.87 10.65 2.34
CA LEU A 154 -3.23 10.13 2.34
C LEU A 154 -3.44 9.13 3.48
N TYR A 155 -4.65 9.06 3.99
CA TYR A 155 -5.16 7.95 4.78
C TYR A 155 -6.66 7.79 4.52
N ALA A 156 -7.21 6.60 4.72
CA ALA A 156 -8.63 6.37 4.52
C ALA A 156 -9.35 6.05 5.84
N GLU A 157 -10.59 6.53 5.97
CA GLU A 157 -11.50 6.28 7.08
C GLU A 157 -12.72 5.52 6.57
N ALA A 158 -13.00 4.36 7.17
CA ALA A 158 -14.23 3.62 6.93
C ALA A 158 -15.24 3.88 8.04
N ARG A 159 -16.50 4.09 7.64
CA ARG A 159 -17.62 4.36 8.55
C ARG A 159 -18.78 3.42 8.32
N ASP A 160 -19.47 3.09 9.39
CA ASP A 160 -20.70 2.30 9.34
C ASP A 160 -21.93 3.15 8.98
N GLY A 161 -23.11 2.50 8.89
CA GLY A 161 -24.37 3.15 8.60
C GLY A 161 -24.84 4.16 9.66
N ALA A 162 -24.25 4.16 10.86
CA ALA A 162 -24.49 5.16 11.90
C ALA A 162 -23.46 6.33 11.83
N GLY A 163 -22.53 6.31 10.88
CA GLY A 163 -21.48 7.31 10.70
C GLY A 163 -20.31 7.16 11.66
N ARG A 164 -20.25 6.07 12.46
CA ARG A 164 -19.16 5.81 13.40
C ARG A 164 -17.93 5.31 12.63
N LEU A 165 -16.74 5.71 13.06
CA LEU A 165 -15.49 5.21 12.50
C LEU A 165 -15.28 3.75 12.92
N VAL A 166 -15.23 2.84 11.93
CA VAL A 166 -15.02 1.40 12.14
C VAL A 166 -13.61 0.94 11.77
N GLY A 167 -12.89 1.68 10.94
CA GLY A 167 -11.52 1.34 10.59
C GLY A 167 -10.78 2.46 9.86
N ARG A 168 -9.47 2.30 9.73
CA ARG A 168 -8.58 3.18 8.96
C ARG A 168 -7.60 2.37 8.14
N ALA A 169 -7.32 2.84 6.92
CA ALA A 169 -6.15 2.44 6.16
C ALA A 169 -5.11 3.55 6.29
N ALA A 170 -4.00 3.26 6.93
CA ALA A 170 -3.00 4.20 7.42
C ALA A 170 -3.54 5.18 8.49
N GLU A 171 -2.71 6.08 8.95
CA GLU A 171 -3.04 7.01 10.03
C GLU A 171 -2.58 8.44 9.71
N PRO A 172 -3.18 9.48 10.30
CA PRO A 172 -2.77 10.86 10.11
C PRO A 172 -1.28 11.11 10.41
N HIS A 173 -0.71 10.34 11.34
CA HIS A 173 0.68 10.46 11.78
C HIS A 173 1.64 9.55 10.99
N TRP A 174 1.11 8.53 10.29
CA TRP A 174 1.84 7.63 9.37
C TRP A 174 1.04 7.43 8.08
N PRO A 175 0.88 8.51 7.30
CA PRO A 175 0.08 8.47 6.09
C PRO A 175 0.78 7.69 4.98
N LEU A 176 -0.01 7.17 4.06
CA LEU A 176 0.45 6.72 2.76
C LEU A 176 0.99 7.90 1.96
N ARG A 177 1.90 7.64 1.03
CA ARG A 177 2.59 8.67 0.26
C ARG A 177 2.49 8.38 -1.22
N VAL A 178 2.18 9.43 -1.98
CA VAL A 178 2.19 9.42 -3.45
C VAL A 178 3.10 10.55 -3.92
N ASP A 179 4.06 10.24 -4.79
CA ASP A 179 4.92 11.23 -5.40
C ASP A 179 4.16 12.02 -6.47
N VAL A 180 4.09 13.34 -6.31
CA VAL A 180 3.43 14.23 -7.29
C VAL A 180 4.49 14.85 -8.19
N ARG A 181 4.35 14.65 -9.52
CA ARG A 181 5.31 15.07 -10.54
C ARG A 181 4.60 15.83 -11.67
N ASP A 182 5.30 16.75 -12.32
CA ASP A 182 4.74 17.46 -13.48
C ASP A 182 4.51 16.51 -14.65
N GLU A 183 5.45 15.57 -14.85
CA GLU A 183 5.37 14.54 -15.87
C GLU A 183 5.56 13.15 -15.26
N LEU A 184 4.64 12.25 -15.58
CA LEU A 184 4.81 10.84 -15.24
C LEU A 184 5.78 10.20 -16.23
N PRO A 185 6.65 9.29 -15.77
CA PRO A 185 7.53 8.55 -16.67
C PRO A 185 6.67 7.79 -17.69
N ARG A 186 6.94 8.01 -18.96
CA ARG A 186 6.23 7.31 -20.04
C ARG A 186 6.50 5.82 -19.94
N PRO A 187 5.48 4.97 -19.95
CA PRO A 187 5.69 3.53 -19.89
C PRO A 187 6.58 3.09 -21.05
N LEU A 188 7.55 2.24 -20.78
CA LEU A 188 8.56 1.77 -21.75
C LEU A 188 7.94 1.23 -23.04
N ILE A 189 6.76 0.58 -22.95
CA ILE A 189 5.99 0.08 -24.10
C ILE A 189 5.55 1.18 -25.08
N ARG A 190 5.43 2.43 -24.66
CA ARG A 190 5.10 3.59 -25.53
C ARG A 190 6.34 4.27 -26.12
N GLN A 191 7.53 3.83 -25.75
CA GLN A 191 8.75 4.39 -26.29
C GLN A 191 9.11 3.63 -27.57
N TRP A 192 9.27 4.36 -28.69
CA TRP A 192 9.53 3.75 -30.00
C TRP A 192 10.75 2.83 -30.02
N TRP A 193 11.80 3.17 -29.29
CA TRP A 193 13.02 2.37 -29.18
C TRP A 193 12.78 0.99 -28.55
N PHE A 194 11.79 0.83 -27.65
CA PHE A 194 11.42 -0.46 -27.06
C PHE A 194 10.98 -1.44 -28.17
N TRP A 195 10.11 -0.99 -29.07
CA TRP A 195 9.66 -1.81 -30.19
C TRP A 195 10.75 -2.09 -31.20
N THR A 196 11.70 -1.16 -31.38
CA THR A 196 12.89 -1.37 -32.21
C THR A 196 13.77 -2.46 -31.60
N ALA A 197 14.02 -2.43 -30.29
CA ALA A 197 14.79 -3.47 -29.59
C ALA A 197 14.10 -4.85 -29.67
N VAL A 198 12.80 -4.91 -29.45
CA VAL A 198 11.99 -6.13 -29.58
C VAL A 198 12.02 -6.64 -31.02
N GLY A 199 11.89 -5.76 -32.01
CA GLY A 199 11.95 -6.12 -33.44
C GLY A 199 13.30 -6.69 -33.83
N VAL A 200 14.41 -6.07 -33.42
CA VAL A 200 15.77 -6.58 -33.67
C VAL A 200 16.01 -7.93 -33.02
N ALA A 201 15.54 -8.13 -31.80
CA ALA A 201 15.65 -9.43 -31.11
C ALA A 201 14.84 -10.54 -31.83
N ALA A 202 13.63 -10.21 -32.30
CA ALA A 202 12.80 -11.15 -33.05
C ALA A 202 13.42 -11.56 -34.38
N VAL A 203 13.96 -10.59 -35.15
CA VAL A 203 14.67 -10.85 -36.41
C VAL A 203 15.95 -11.64 -36.17
N GLY A 204 16.73 -11.30 -35.14
CA GLY A 204 17.95 -12.02 -34.77
C GLY A 204 17.70 -13.49 -34.43
N LEU A 205 16.61 -13.78 -33.69
CA LEU A 205 16.17 -15.15 -33.39
C LEU A 205 15.74 -15.91 -34.67
N ALA A 206 14.98 -15.28 -35.56
CA ALA A 206 14.52 -15.90 -36.80
C ALA A 206 15.68 -16.23 -37.75
N VAL A 207 16.64 -15.34 -37.90
CA VAL A 207 17.84 -15.55 -38.71
C VAL A 207 18.77 -16.59 -38.07
N GLY A 208 18.95 -16.54 -36.73
CA GLY A 208 19.78 -17.51 -35.98
C GLY A 208 19.26 -18.94 -36.08
N LEU A 209 17.93 -19.12 -35.96
CA LEU A 209 17.29 -20.44 -36.14
C LEU A 209 17.32 -20.90 -37.59
N GLY A 210 17.12 -20.00 -38.55
CA GLY A 210 17.18 -20.31 -39.99
C GLY A 210 18.56 -20.79 -40.44
N VAL A 211 19.62 -20.11 -40.00
CA VAL A 211 21.00 -20.48 -40.32
C VAL A 211 21.44 -21.77 -39.57
N GLY A 212 20.98 -21.96 -38.31
CA GLY A 212 21.26 -23.16 -37.54
C GLY A 212 20.66 -24.42 -38.13
N LEU A 213 19.41 -24.32 -38.63
CA LEU A 213 18.69 -25.46 -39.24
C LEU A 213 19.18 -25.82 -40.66
N THR A 214 19.83 -24.86 -41.36
CA THR A 214 20.39 -25.12 -42.71
C THR A 214 21.81 -25.65 -42.69
N ARG A 215 22.51 -25.57 -41.57
CA ARG A 215 23.91 -25.99 -41.46
C ARG A 215 24.15 -27.49 -41.22
N ASP A 216 23.12 -28.24 -40.90
CA ASP A 216 23.18 -29.66 -40.57
C ASP A 216 22.84 -30.62 -41.75
N ARG A 217 22.97 -30.14 -42.99
CA ARG A 217 22.86 -30.99 -44.17
C ARG A 217 24.13 -30.99 -45.00
N SER A 218 25.22 -31.40 -44.38
CA SER A 218 26.38 -31.88 -45.16
C SER A 218 26.16 -33.35 -45.43
N PRO A 219 26.07 -33.82 -46.69
CA PRO A 219 26.01 -35.24 -46.96
C PRO A 219 27.33 -35.89 -46.53
N GLU A 220 27.28 -36.81 -45.58
CA GLU A 220 28.40 -37.65 -45.22
C GLU A 220 28.73 -38.54 -46.45
N CYS A 221 29.81 -38.17 -47.14
CA CYS A 221 30.37 -39.06 -48.14
C CYS A 221 31.22 -40.13 -47.45
N ILE A 222 30.70 -41.36 -47.44
CA ILE A 222 31.48 -42.55 -47.03
C ILE A 222 32.42 -42.88 -48.17
N GLN A 223 33.73 -42.65 -48.00
CA GLN A 223 34.77 -43.09 -48.92
C GLN A 223 34.94 -44.60 -48.84
N GLY A 224 34.20 -45.30 -49.70
CA GLY A 224 34.51 -46.68 -50.06
C GLY A 224 35.04 -46.73 -51.49
N THR A 225 36.04 -47.54 -51.70
CA THR A 225 36.73 -47.78 -53.02
C THR A 225 35.69 -48.05 -54.13
N GLY A 226 35.29 -46.99 -54.85
CA GLY A 226 34.42 -47.21 -56.06
C GLY A 226 33.22 -46.31 -56.22
N GLY A 227 33.30 -45.00 -55.95
CA GLY A 227 32.30 -44.04 -56.41
C GLY A 227 31.21 -43.66 -55.35
N CYS A 228 30.79 -42.40 -55.36
CA CYS A 228 29.69 -41.92 -54.53
C CYS A 228 28.35 -42.51 -54.96
N LEU A 229 27.68 -43.20 -54.07
CA LEU A 229 26.31 -43.68 -54.27
C LEU A 229 25.36 -42.69 -53.58
N GLU A 230 24.59 -41.98 -54.37
CA GLU A 230 23.54 -41.11 -53.94
C GLU A 230 22.31 -41.93 -53.62
N ILE A 231 21.99 -42.14 -52.33
CA ILE A 231 20.76 -42.83 -51.95
C ILE A 231 19.65 -41.77 -51.88
N GLY A 232 18.91 -41.64 -52.97
CA GLY A 232 17.69 -40.85 -53.02
C GLY A 232 16.62 -41.55 -52.22
N GLY A 233 16.19 -40.99 -51.05
CA GLY A 233 15.00 -41.38 -50.32
C GLY A 233 13.79 -40.66 -50.92
N GLY A 234 12.98 -41.37 -51.66
CA GLY A 234 11.70 -40.91 -52.17
C GLY A 234 10.58 -41.06 -51.16
N SER A 235 9.56 -40.24 -51.34
CA SER A 235 8.18 -40.15 -50.85
C SER A 235 7.99 -39.78 -49.37
#